data_2841c28b37d25598aca062ec7814daf7
#
_entry.id   2841c28b37d25598aca062ec7814daf7
#
_cell.length_a   1.000
_cell.length_b   1.000
_cell.length_c   1.000
_cell.angle_alpha   90.00
_cell.angle_beta   90.00
_cell.angle_gamma   90.00
#
_symmetry.space_group_name_H-M   'P 1'
#
loop_
_entity.id
_entity.type
_entity.pdbx_description
1 polymer ?
#
loop_
_entity_poly.entity_id
_entity_poly.type
_entity_poly.pdbx_seq_one_letter_code
_entity_poly.pdbx_strand_id
1 'polypeptide(L)'
;MTQNSSKPVGIVGGGLGGLASACVLAARGHKVVLFEKSPWLGGKAAVLEADGYRFDMGPTIVTLPSVLKRIFAEAGKKIDQYLDLVLLDPQWRCFYDDGTTLDLRQKPSEMYAELDKFAPGSAEGYRRFLEYSAKLNDISQKYFFYRSVGSIWDMFKANSLFSPGLITDMINIGMGKSVASCVRSHVPDPKVAQMLDHFTQYVGSSPELSPAVLCSIAHMQTDEGIWYPMGGTRAVPLALVKLASELGVDLRPGCGIRRILTDTSERATGVETESGEKIELAAVVSNSDSVRTHRELLSGSKASGKFEKRRKYEAACSGVVLYLGLDKRYEQLVHHNFVFSHNAEEEFEAIYHKGIPAPDPTCYVCAPSITEPAVAPPGGEALYILVHTPYLRPGQDWSKMLPDYRRVILQKLASTAGMTDLESHIKFESFLTPQDIHDRYRVLNGAIYGLASHGKYAGAFKPANRSQDIPGLYLAGGSAHPGPGMPMALMSGWIAADVLDIDARAGVVTKPARTQPV
;
A
#
# COMPACT_ATOMS: atom_id res chain seq x y z
N MET A 1 9.57 22.38 -42.38
CA MET A 1 9.20 21.08 -41.75
C MET A 1 9.12 21.34 -40.26
N THR A 2 7.94 21.67 -39.76
CA THR A 2 7.67 21.84 -38.33
C THR A 2 7.71 20.47 -37.67
N GLN A 3 8.73 20.22 -36.85
CA GLN A 3 8.73 19.08 -35.93
C GLN A 3 7.50 19.18 -35.02
N ASN A 4 6.49 18.38 -35.32
CA ASN A 4 5.35 18.18 -34.45
C ASN A 4 5.84 17.35 -33.25
N SER A 5 6.62 17.96 -32.33
CA SER A 5 7.07 17.32 -31.10
C SER A 5 5.86 17.19 -30.20
N SER A 6 5.27 16.00 -30.20
CA SER A 6 4.16 15.69 -29.30
C SER A 6 4.61 15.90 -27.86
N LYS A 7 3.81 16.68 -27.12
CA LYS A 7 4.04 16.94 -25.68
C LYS A 7 4.13 15.62 -24.90
N PRO A 8 5.04 15.50 -23.93
CA PRO A 8 5.12 14.29 -23.10
C PRO A 8 3.94 14.18 -22.14
N VAL A 9 3.71 12.98 -21.62
CA VAL A 9 2.88 12.75 -20.45
C VAL A 9 3.71 13.02 -19.21
N GLY A 10 3.17 13.84 -18.29
CA GLY A 10 3.83 14.15 -17.02
C GLY A 10 3.32 13.27 -15.88
N ILE A 11 4.24 12.78 -15.06
CA ILE A 11 3.92 12.04 -13.84
C ILE A 11 4.41 12.83 -12.64
N VAL A 12 3.51 13.14 -11.72
CA VAL A 12 3.81 13.89 -10.48
C VAL A 12 3.91 12.92 -9.32
N GLY A 13 5.11 12.74 -8.80
CA GLY A 13 5.46 11.84 -7.69
C GLY A 13 6.02 10.49 -8.15
N GLY A 14 7.28 10.25 -7.79
CA GLY A 14 8.09 9.08 -8.14
C GLY A 14 7.92 7.89 -7.19
N GLY A 15 6.78 7.76 -6.48
CA GLY A 15 6.44 6.55 -5.72
C GLY A 15 6.07 5.37 -6.63
N LEU A 16 5.75 4.21 -6.04
CA LEU A 16 5.49 2.97 -6.78
C LEU A 16 4.43 3.11 -7.87
N GLY A 17 3.31 3.79 -7.59
CA GLY A 17 2.26 4.01 -8.60
C GLY A 17 2.73 4.90 -9.75
N GLY A 18 3.52 5.94 -9.46
CA GLY A 18 4.09 6.82 -10.48
C GLY A 18 5.10 6.09 -11.36
N LEU A 19 6.00 5.31 -10.75
CA LEU A 19 6.97 4.48 -11.48
C LEU A 19 6.29 3.42 -12.34
N ALA A 20 5.25 2.75 -11.82
CA ALA A 20 4.45 1.80 -12.59
C ALA A 20 3.77 2.47 -13.79
N SER A 21 3.16 3.65 -13.60
CA SER A 21 2.57 4.43 -14.70
C SER A 21 3.61 4.81 -15.75
N ALA A 22 4.81 5.23 -15.30
CA ALA A 22 5.90 5.61 -16.20
C ALA A 22 6.33 4.43 -17.08
N CYS A 23 6.59 3.27 -16.46
CA CYS A 23 7.02 2.07 -17.18
C CYS A 23 5.95 1.62 -18.21
N VAL A 24 4.69 1.56 -17.81
CA VAL A 24 3.60 1.10 -18.68
C VAL A 24 3.37 2.07 -19.85
N LEU A 25 3.33 3.38 -19.60
CA LEU A 25 3.14 4.38 -20.64
C LEU A 25 4.31 4.39 -21.63
N ALA A 26 5.55 4.34 -21.12
CA ALA A 26 6.73 4.31 -21.97
C ALA A 26 6.80 3.01 -22.80
N ALA A 27 6.48 1.86 -22.22
CA ALA A 27 6.38 0.58 -22.94
C ALA A 27 5.33 0.62 -24.07
N ARG A 28 4.27 1.42 -23.91
CA ARG A 28 3.22 1.63 -24.92
C ARG A 28 3.56 2.76 -25.92
N GLY A 29 4.77 3.31 -25.85
CA GLY A 29 5.30 4.29 -26.82
C GLY A 29 4.94 5.74 -26.53
N HIS A 30 4.51 6.08 -25.32
CA HIS A 30 4.35 7.48 -24.90
C HIS A 30 5.71 8.07 -24.50
N LYS A 31 5.94 9.36 -24.80
CA LYS A 31 7.02 10.12 -24.17
C LYS A 31 6.60 10.46 -22.75
N VAL A 32 7.43 10.14 -21.77
CA VAL A 32 7.10 10.29 -20.35
C VAL A 32 8.18 11.10 -19.65
N VAL A 33 7.75 12.04 -18.81
CA VAL A 33 8.59 12.72 -17.82
C VAL A 33 8.02 12.52 -16.43
N LEU A 34 8.86 12.12 -15.48
CA LEU A 34 8.47 11.88 -14.10
C LEU A 34 9.17 12.87 -13.17
N PHE A 35 8.40 13.58 -12.36
CA PHE A 35 8.86 14.57 -11.40
C PHE A 35 8.74 14.02 -9.98
N GLU A 36 9.80 14.12 -9.20
CA GLU A 36 9.82 13.75 -7.79
C GLU A 36 10.53 14.84 -6.98
N LYS A 37 9.89 15.29 -5.89
CA LYS A 37 10.44 16.34 -5.01
C LYS A 37 11.68 15.88 -4.24
N SER A 38 11.70 14.60 -3.85
CA SER A 38 12.82 13.99 -3.12
C SER A 38 14.01 13.75 -4.05
N PRO A 39 15.24 13.75 -3.54
CA PRO A 39 16.41 13.39 -4.34
C PRO A 39 16.46 11.91 -4.73
N TRP A 40 15.51 11.10 -4.25
CA TRP A 40 15.38 9.68 -4.57
C TRP A 40 13.99 9.35 -5.11
N LEU A 41 13.91 8.31 -5.94
CA LEU A 41 12.68 7.71 -6.45
C LEU A 41 12.26 6.50 -5.60
N GLY A 42 10.95 6.19 -5.51
CA GLY A 42 10.40 5.06 -4.77
C GLY A 42 9.44 5.45 -3.63
N GLY A 43 9.37 6.74 -3.31
CA GLY A 43 8.45 7.26 -2.29
C GLY A 43 8.70 6.63 -0.91
N LYS A 44 7.69 5.97 -0.35
CA LYS A 44 7.75 5.34 0.98
C LYS A 44 8.69 4.11 1.03
N ALA A 45 8.95 3.44 -0.09
CA ALA A 45 9.91 2.35 -0.17
C ALA A 45 11.35 2.92 -0.21
N ALA A 46 11.76 3.52 0.89
CA ALA A 46 13.07 4.10 1.16
C ALA A 46 13.89 3.20 2.09
N VAL A 47 15.16 3.50 2.25
CA VAL A 47 16.10 2.77 3.12
C VAL A 47 16.76 3.72 4.10
N LEU A 48 17.01 3.24 5.32
CA LEU A 48 17.85 3.87 6.33
C LEU A 48 19.08 2.97 6.54
N GLU A 49 20.26 3.51 6.31
CA GLU A 49 21.54 2.84 6.57
C GLU A 49 22.31 3.64 7.61
N ALA A 50 22.67 3.00 8.70
CA ALA A 50 23.45 3.61 9.78
C ALA A 50 24.14 2.54 10.62
N ASP A 51 25.37 2.81 11.05
CA ASP A 51 26.16 1.98 11.98
C ASP A 51 26.26 0.49 11.58
N GLY A 52 26.26 0.21 10.28
CA GLY A 52 26.30 -1.16 9.73
C GLY A 52 24.95 -1.88 9.68
N TYR A 53 23.86 -1.20 10.02
CA TYR A 53 22.49 -1.68 9.89
C TYR A 53 21.80 -1.09 8.68
N ARG A 54 20.94 -1.88 8.04
CA ARG A 54 20.06 -1.46 6.93
C ARG A 54 18.60 -1.78 7.27
N PHE A 55 17.76 -0.75 7.22
CA PHE A 55 16.32 -0.85 7.48
C PHE A 55 15.52 -0.41 6.27
N ASP A 56 14.51 -1.18 5.90
CA ASP A 56 13.44 -0.66 5.06
C ASP A 56 12.62 0.39 5.85
N MET A 57 12.41 1.58 5.27
CA MET A 57 11.75 2.67 6.00
C MET A 57 10.23 2.70 5.84
N GLY A 58 9.67 1.87 5.00
CA GLY A 58 8.24 1.85 4.71
C GLY A 58 7.67 0.44 4.71
N PRO A 59 7.06 0.00 3.60
CA PRO A 59 6.54 -1.37 3.52
C PRO A 59 7.69 -2.37 3.60
N THR A 60 7.44 -3.48 4.29
CA THR A 60 8.40 -4.58 4.47
C THR A 60 7.88 -5.91 3.91
N ILE A 61 6.57 -6.00 3.64
CA ILE A 61 5.90 -7.20 3.12
C ILE A 61 5.60 -7.01 1.64
N VAL A 62 6.08 -7.94 0.79
CA VAL A 62 5.75 -8.00 -0.63
C VAL A 62 4.79 -9.16 -0.89
N THR A 63 3.60 -8.84 -1.33
CA THR A 63 2.57 -9.78 -1.78
C THR A 63 2.26 -9.56 -3.26
N LEU A 64 1.53 -10.48 -3.89
CA LEU A 64 1.08 -10.39 -5.28
C LEU A 64 2.22 -10.02 -6.25
N PRO A 65 3.29 -10.81 -6.34
CA PRO A 65 4.35 -10.58 -7.32
C PRO A 65 3.84 -10.61 -8.76
N SER A 66 2.66 -11.19 -9.01
CA SER A 66 1.95 -11.17 -10.29
C SER A 66 1.72 -9.75 -10.82
N VAL A 67 1.48 -8.78 -9.94
CA VAL A 67 1.31 -7.36 -10.34
C VAL A 67 2.62 -6.79 -10.89
N LEU A 68 3.75 -7.05 -10.23
CA LEU A 68 5.06 -6.66 -10.74
C LEU A 68 5.38 -7.36 -12.05
N LYS A 69 5.17 -8.68 -12.12
CA LYS A 69 5.36 -9.48 -13.37
C LYS A 69 4.60 -8.87 -14.53
N ARG A 70 3.36 -8.42 -14.31
CA ARG A 70 2.54 -7.77 -15.35
C ARG A 70 3.16 -6.46 -15.85
N ILE A 71 3.69 -5.61 -14.96
CA ILE A 71 4.33 -4.34 -15.35
C ILE A 71 5.58 -4.60 -16.20
N PHE A 72 6.43 -5.56 -15.82
CA PHE A 72 7.60 -5.92 -16.61
C PHE A 72 7.22 -6.55 -17.95
N ALA A 73 6.16 -7.35 -17.99
CA ALA A 73 5.65 -7.98 -19.21
C ALA A 73 5.14 -6.94 -20.23
N GLU A 74 4.59 -5.80 -19.82
CA GLU A 74 4.24 -4.67 -20.73
C GLU A 74 5.45 -4.20 -21.55
N ALA A 75 6.65 -4.27 -20.97
CA ALA A 75 7.92 -3.91 -21.62
C ALA A 75 8.62 -5.12 -22.30
N GLY A 76 7.97 -6.29 -22.35
CA GLY A 76 8.58 -7.52 -22.87
C GLY A 76 9.73 -8.05 -22.00
N LYS A 77 9.78 -7.69 -20.73
CA LYS A 77 10.85 -8.07 -19.79
C LYS A 77 10.35 -9.09 -18.76
N LYS A 78 11.28 -9.87 -18.20
CA LYS A 78 11.01 -10.79 -17.11
C LYS A 78 11.51 -10.20 -15.80
N ILE A 79 10.69 -10.26 -14.74
CA ILE A 79 11.01 -9.67 -13.43
C ILE A 79 12.29 -10.28 -12.81
N ASP A 80 12.56 -11.56 -13.03
CA ASP A 80 13.71 -12.28 -12.47
C ASP A 80 15.07 -11.72 -12.96
N GLN A 81 15.06 -10.89 -14.02
CA GLN A 81 16.24 -10.16 -14.49
C GLN A 81 16.52 -8.88 -13.70
N TYR A 82 15.57 -8.48 -12.83
CA TYR A 82 15.60 -7.21 -12.10
C TYR A 82 15.50 -7.38 -10.59
N LEU A 83 14.83 -8.42 -10.12
CA LEU A 83 14.57 -8.70 -8.71
C LEU A 83 14.81 -10.16 -8.39
N ASP A 84 15.52 -10.40 -7.30
CA ASP A 84 15.65 -11.70 -6.65
C ASP A 84 14.62 -11.77 -5.51
N LEU A 85 13.57 -12.59 -5.67
CA LEU A 85 12.44 -12.71 -4.74
C LEU A 85 12.52 -14.05 -4.01
N VAL A 86 12.62 -13.99 -2.69
CA VAL A 86 12.62 -15.16 -1.80
C VAL A 86 11.23 -15.34 -1.18
N LEU A 87 10.62 -16.51 -1.39
CA LEU A 87 9.36 -16.87 -0.75
C LEU A 87 9.60 -17.18 0.73
N LEU A 88 8.80 -16.58 1.60
CA LEU A 88 8.90 -16.75 3.05
C LEU A 88 7.89 -17.79 3.55
N ASP A 89 8.38 -18.76 4.36
CA ASP A 89 7.54 -19.70 5.10
C ASP A 89 8.22 -20.03 6.45
N PRO A 90 7.55 -19.79 7.59
CA PRO A 90 6.19 -19.24 7.71
C PRO A 90 6.08 -17.82 7.13
N GLN A 91 4.89 -17.50 6.63
CA GLN A 91 4.59 -16.16 6.12
C GLN A 91 4.72 -15.11 7.23
N TRP A 92 4.23 -15.46 8.42
CA TRP A 92 4.47 -14.75 9.68
C TRP A 92 4.22 -15.65 10.88
N ARG A 93 4.70 -15.22 12.06
CA ARG A 93 4.42 -15.81 13.38
C ARG A 93 3.60 -14.84 14.21
N CYS A 94 2.53 -15.35 14.82
CA CYS A 94 1.70 -14.66 15.78
C CYS A 94 2.13 -15.02 17.20
N PHE A 95 2.30 -14.04 18.08
CA PHE A 95 2.54 -14.19 19.50
C PHE A 95 1.31 -13.68 20.25
N TYR A 96 0.81 -14.46 21.18
CA TYR A 96 -0.32 -14.11 22.04
C TYR A 96 0.13 -13.94 23.50
N ASP A 97 -0.63 -13.21 24.28
CA ASP A 97 -0.31 -12.84 25.67
C ASP A 97 -0.25 -14.00 26.65
N ASP A 98 -0.88 -15.14 26.32
CA ASP A 98 -0.79 -16.39 27.09
C ASP A 98 0.46 -17.23 26.76
N GLY A 99 1.38 -16.70 25.95
CA GLY A 99 2.61 -17.37 25.54
C GLY A 99 2.45 -18.35 24.38
N THR A 100 1.24 -18.51 23.83
CA THR A 100 1.03 -19.34 22.64
C THR A 100 1.48 -18.64 21.36
N THR A 101 1.90 -19.43 20.37
CA THR A 101 2.30 -18.93 19.04
C THR A 101 1.56 -19.69 17.95
N LEU A 102 1.28 -19.00 16.83
CA LEU A 102 0.68 -19.58 15.63
C LEU A 102 1.42 -19.10 14.39
N ASP A 103 1.92 -20.04 13.59
CA ASP A 103 2.57 -19.74 12.30
C ASP A 103 1.54 -19.76 11.16
N LEU A 104 1.49 -18.69 10.39
CA LEU A 104 0.75 -18.69 9.12
C LEU A 104 1.62 -19.34 8.03
N ARG A 105 1.20 -20.53 7.61
CA ARG A 105 1.91 -21.33 6.60
C ARG A 105 1.38 -21.07 5.19
N GLN A 106 2.30 -21.16 4.22
CA GLN A 106 1.96 -21.03 2.79
C GLN A 106 1.11 -22.21 2.30
N LYS A 107 1.51 -23.43 2.65
CA LYS A 107 0.79 -24.62 2.19
C LYS A 107 -0.44 -24.90 3.05
N PRO A 108 -1.64 -25.06 2.44
CA PRO A 108 -2.87 -25.30 3.20
C PRO A 108 -2.79 -26.52 4.13
N SER A 109 -2.16 -27.63 3.71
CA SER A 109 -2.01 -28.82 4.54
C SER A 109 -1.17 -28.58 5.79
N GLU A 110 -0.12 -27.77 5.69
CA GLU A 110 0.72 -27.39 6.82
C GLU A 110 -0.04 -26.46 7.76
N MET A 111 -0.80 -25.50 7.19
CA MET A 111 -1.64 -24.61 7.99
C MET A 111 -2.75 -25.34 8.74
N TYR A 112 -3.40 -26.32 8.12
CA TYR A 112 -4.42 -27.13 8.82
C TYR A 112 -3.81 -27.91 9.98
N ALA A 113 -2.61 -28.48 9.80
CA ALA A 113 -1.91 -29.19 10.88
C ALA A 113 -1.49 -28.23 12.03
N GLU A 114 -1.12 -26.99 11.71
CA GLU A 114 -0.86 -25.96 12.74
C GLU A 114 -2.13 -25.62 13.53
N LEU A 115 -3.26 -25.41 12.83
CA LEU A 115 -4.54 -25.08 13.45
C LEU A 115 -5.09 -26.21 14.32
N ASP A 116 -4.94 -27.48 13.89
CA ASP A 116 -5.40 -28.63 14.68
C ASP A 116 -4.65 -28.76 16.02
N LYS A 117 -3.37 -28.31 16.05
CA LYS A 117 -2.59 -28.26 17.29
C LYS A 117 -2.93 -27.04 18.15
N PHE A 118 -3.07 -25.87 17.52
CA PHE A 118 -3.25 -24.59 18.19
C PHE A 118 -4.68 -24.41 18.74
N ALA A 119 -5.68 -24.68 17.90
CA ALA A 119 -7.11 -24.53 18.19
C ALA A 119 -7.90 -25.69 17.56
N PRO A 120 -7.97 -26.86 18.21
CA PRO A 120 -8.61 -28.06 17.66
C PRO A 120 -10.01 -27.79 17.10
N GLY A 121 -10.26 -28.22 15.87
CA GLY A 121 -11.50 -27.98 15.13
C GLY A 121 -11.58 -26.66 14.35
N SER A 122 -10.56 -25.78 14.43
CA SER A 122 -10.53 -24.52 13.68
C SER A 122 -10.12 -24.70 12.21
N ALA A 123 -9.45 -25.77 11.83
CA ALA A 123 -8.97 -26.03 10.48
C ALA A 123 -10.10 -26.01 9.44
N GLU A 124 -11.24 -26.63 9.73
CA GLU A 124 -12.40 -26.65 8.82
C GLU A 124 -13.05 -25.26 8.67
N GLY A 125 -13.13 -24.48 9.74
CA GLY A 125 -13.61 -23.09 9.70
C GLY A 125 -12.70 -22.21 8.84
N TYR A 126 -11.38 -22.34 9.04
CA TYR A 126 -10.37 -21.65 8.25
C TYR A 126 -10.44 -22.04 6.77
N ARG A 127 -10.59 -23.32 6.44
CA ARG A 127 -10.77 -23.80 5.05
C ARG A 127 -11.96 -23.13 4.38
N ARG A 128 -13.14 -23.14 5.04
CA ARG A 128 -14.35 -22.46 4.53
C ARG A 128 -14.16 -20.96 4.36
N PHE A 129 -13.43 -20.32 5.29
CA PHE A 129 -13.11 -18.91 5.17
C PHE A 129 -12.22 -18.62 3.95
N LEU A 130 -11.19 -19.44 3.68
CA LEU A 130 -10.36 -19.29 2.50
C LEU A 130 -11.13 -19.51 1.20
N GLU A 131 -12.05 -20.47 1.15
CA GLU A 131 -12.94 -20.67 0.01
C GLU A 131 -13.85 -19.47 -0.25
N TYR A 132 -14.37 -18.85 0.82
CA TYR A 132 -15.12 -17.61 0.73
C TYR A 132 -14.23 -16.46 0.25
N SER A 133 -13.02 -16.34 0.80
CA SER A 133 -12.02 -15.35 0.41
C SER A 133 -11.63 -15.48 -1.08
N ALA A 134 -11.44 -16.70 -1.57
CA ALA A 134 -11.17 -16.96 -3.00
C ALA A 134 -12.30 -16.47 -3.91
N LYS A 135 -13.56 -16.75 -3.56
CA LYS A 135 -14.73 -16.24 -4.31
C LYS A 135 -14.76 -14.71 -4.35
N LEU A 136 -14.42 -14.04 -3.24
CA LEU A 136 -14.32 -12.58 -3.19
C LEU A 136 -13.18 -12.06 -4.06
N ASN A 137 -12.05 -12.78 -4.10
CA ASN A 137 -10.95 -12.43 -4.99
C ASN A 137 -11.36 -12.53 -6.47
N ASP A 138 -12.05 -13.61 -6.87
CA ASP A 138 -12.56 -13.77 -8.24
C ASP A 138 -13.49 -12.63 -8.65
N ILE A 139 -14.39 -12.23 -7.74
CA ILE A 139 -15.28 -11.09 -7.94
C ILE A 139 -14.47 -9.79 -8.05
N SER A 140 -13.44 -9.61 -7.22
CA SER A 140 -12.57 -8.45 -7.26
C SER A 140 -11.76 -8.39 -8.57
N GLN A 141 -11.23 -9.51 -9.06
CA GLN A 141 -10.58 -9.60 -10.37
C GLN A 141 -11.53 -9.22 -11.52
N LYS A 142 -12.78 -9.63 -11.43
CA LYS A 142 -13.79 -9.39 -12.47
C LYS A 142 -14.25 -7.93 -12.53
N TYR A 143 -14.36 -7.23 -11.39
CA TYR A 143 -15.04 -5.93 -11.32
C TYR A 143 -14.17 -4.77 -10.83
N PHE A 144 -13.07 -5.03 -10.11
CA PHE A 144 -12.26 -4.00 -9.47
C PHE A 144 -10.85 -3.92 -10.03
N PHE A 145 -10.14 -5.08 -10.11
CA PHE A 145 -8.74 -5.06 -10.46
C PHE A 145 -8.52 -4.78 -11.94
N TYR A 146 -7.47 -4.02 -12.23
CA TYR A 146 -7.11 -3.60 -13.59
C TYR A 146 -8.20 -2.80 -14.33
N ARG A 147 -9.08 -2.15 -13.59
CA ARG A 147 -10.14 -1.27 -14.10
C ARG A 147 -10.20 0.00 -13.28
N SER A 148 -10.57 1.15 -13.89
CA SER A 148 -10.77 2.40 -13.16
C SER A 148 -12.18 2.43 -12.57
N VAL A 149 -12.30 2.21 -11.26
CA VAL A 149 -13.58 2.15 -10.54
C VAL A 149 -13.54 3.11 -9.36
N GLY A 150 -14.46 4.05 -9.29
CA GLY A 150 -14.59 5.00 -8.17
C GLY A 150 -15.90 4.86 -7.39
N SER A 151 -16.84 4.07 -7.93
CA SER A 151 -18.16 3.85 -7.36
C SER A 151 -18.80 2.55 -7.83
N ILE A 152 -19.84 2.11 -7.13
CA ILE A 152 -20.62 0.94 -7.55
C ILE A 152 -21.25 1.14 -8.96
N TRP A 153 -21.57 2.37 -9.32
CA TRP A 153 -22.14 2.69 -10.64
C TRP A 153 -21.17 2.44 -11.79
N ASP A 154 -19.86 2.55 -11.56
CA ASP A 154 -18.87 2.26 -12.58
C ASP A 154 -18.82 0.76 -12.89
N MET A 155 -19.07 -0.10 -11.90
CA MET A 155 -19.21 -1.54 -12.09
C MET A 155 -20.41 -1.89 -12.98
N PHE A 156 -21.53 -1.19 -12.80
CA PHE A 156 -22.73 -1.40 -13.60
C PHE A 156 -22.58 -0.88 -15.04
N LYS A 157 -21.86 0.23 -15.26
CA LYS A 157 -21.60 0.75 -16.60
C LYS A 157 -20.73 -0.17 -17.44
N ALA A 158 -19.76 -0.83 -16.81
CA ALA A 158 -18.83 -1.74 -17.49
C ALA A 158 -19.47 -3.11 -17.82
N ASN A 159 -20.56 -3.47 -17.15
CA ASN A 159 -21.25 -4.74 -17.32
C ASN A 159 -22.73 -4.45 -17.51
N SER A 160 -23.40 -5.13 -18.44
CA SER A 160 -24.85 -4.98 -18.62
C SER A 160 -25.56 -5.13 -17.27
N LEU A 161 -26.39 -4.15 -16.90
CA LEU A 161 -27.20 -4.12 -15.66
C LEU A 161 -28.06 -5.40 -15.46
N PHE A 162 -28.32 -6.16 -16.53
CA PHE A 162 -29.13 -7.35 -16.54
C PHE A 162 -28.33 -8.65 -16.62
N SER A 163 -27.01 -8.63 -16.32
CA SER A 163 -26.24 -9.88 -16.23
C SER A 163 -26.67 -10.66 -14.97
N PRO A 164 -27.27 -11.84 -15.07
CA PRO A 164 -27.67 -12.65 -13.90
C PRO A 164 -26.48 -12.93 -12.96
N GLY A 165 -25.29 -13.08 -13.50
CA GLY A 165 -24.06 -13.27 -12.72
C GLY A 165 -23.70 -12.07 -11.84
N LEU A 166 -23.99 -10.83 -12.27
CA LEU A 166 -23.70 -9.65 -11.47
C LEU A 166 -24.52 -9.60 -10.18
N ILE A 167 -25.81 -9.99 -10.24
CA ILE A 167 -26.67 -10.05 -9.05
C ILE A 167 -26.16 -11.09 -8.06
N THR A 168 -25.78 -12.27 -8.56
CA THR A 168 -25.20 -13.33 -7.73
C THR A 168 -23.88 -12.88 -7.09
N ASP A 169 -23.00 -12.23 -7.87
CA ASP A 169 -21.74 -11.70 -7.38
C ASP A 169 -21.95 -10.60 -6.31
N MET A 170 -22.95 -9.72 -6.49
CA MET A 170 -23.32 -8.71 -5.49
C MET A 170 -23.79 -9.32 -4.17
N ILE A 171 -24.56 -10.41 -4.22
CA ILE A 171 -24.98 -11.14 -3.03
C ILE A 171 -23.76 -11.79 -2.34
N ASN A 172 -22.88 -12.41 -3.13
CA ASN A 172 -21.68 -13.09 -2.63
C ASN A 172 -20.66 -12.13 -1.99
N ILE A 173 -20.58 -10.87 -2.45
CA ILE A 173 -19.72 -9.84 -1.82
C ILE A 173 -20.07 -9.61 -0.34
N GLY A 174 -21.26 -10.01 0.11
CA GLY A 174 -21.69 -9.78 1.49
C GLY A 174 -21.90 -8.31 1.80
N MET A 175 -22.55 -7.56 0.87
CA MET A 175 -22.87 -6.14 1.08
C MET A 175 -23.58 -5.90 2.43
N GLY A 176 -23.09 -4.93 3.19
CA GLY A 176 -23.60 -4.62 4.52
C GLY A 176 -22.96 -5.42 5.65
N LYS A 177 -22.11 -6.41 5.36
CA LYS A 177 -21.29 -7.12 6.36
C LYS A 177 -19.92 -6.50 6.51
N SER A 178 -19.33 -6.63 7.70
CA SER A 178 -17.93 -6.27 7.96
C SER A 178 -17.01 -7.48 7.82
N VAL A 179 -15.70 -7.24 7.70
CA VAL A 179 -14.67 -8.28 7.76
C VAL A 179 -14.81 -9.09 9.04
N ALA A 180 -14.85 -8.43 10.20
CA ALA A 180 -14.99 -9.08 11.51
C ALA A 180 -16.21 -10.01 11.57
N SER A 181 -17.39 -9.56 11.10
CA SER A 181 -18.59 -10.40 11.08
C SER A 181 -18.43 -11.63 10.18
N CYS A 182 -17.75 -11.49 9.04
CA CYS A 182 -17.47 -12.60 8.14
C CYS A 182 -16.45 -13.59 8.73
N VAL A 183 -15.37 -13.11 9.31
CA VAL A 183 -14.36 -13.95 9.96
C VAL A 183 -15.00 -14.79 11.05
N ARG A 184 -15.71 -14.16 11.99
CA ARG A 184 -16.34 -14.85 13.14
C ARG A 184 -17.45 -15.81 12.72
N SER A 185 -18.08 -15.62 11.57
CA SER A 185 -19.07 -16.58 11.04
C SER A 185 -18.44 -17.88 10.53
N HIS A 186 -17.14 -17.91 10.27
CA HIS A 186 -16.40 -19.07 9.78
C HIS A 186 -15.50 -19.66 10.88
N VAL A 187 -14.83 -18.80 11.64
CA VAL A 187 -13.79 -19.17 12.60
C VAL A 187 -14.20 -18.69 14.00
N PRO A 188 -14.65 -19.59 14.87
CA PRO A 188 -15.11 -19.23 16.22
C PRO A 188 -13.97 -18.98 17.21
N ASP A 189 -12.78 -19.58 17.00
CA ASP A 189 -11.64 -19.35 17.88
C ASP A 189 -11.17 -17.90 17.82
N PRO A 190 -11.08 -17.18 18.98
CA PRO A 190 -10.82 -15.75 19.02
C PRO A 190 -9.41 -15.39 18.53
N LYS A 191 -8.40 -16.24 18.76
CA LYS A 191 -7.02 -15.97 18.36
C LYS A 191 -6.82 -16.17 16.86
N VAL A 192 -7.43 -17.24 16.31
CA VAL A 192 -7.43 -17.46 14.85
C VAL A 192 -8.23 -16.36 14.16
N ALA A 193 -9.35 -15.91 14.74
CA ALA A 193 -10.12 -14.78 14.21
C ALA A 193 -9.31 -13.48 14.27
N GLN A 194 -8.57 -13.20 15.34
CA GLN A 194 -7.70 -12.04 15.46
C GLN A 194 -6.60 -12.04 14.39
N MET A 195 -5.98 -13.19 14.12
CA MET A 195 -5.01 -13.34 13.02
C MET A 195 -5.63 -12.98 11.67
N LEU A 196 -6.86 -13.42 11.40
CA LEU A 196 -7.57 -13.13 10.14
C LEU A 196 -8.06 -11.68 10.06
N ASP A 197 -8.54 -11.11 11.14
CA ASP A 197 -8.94 -9.70 11.24
C ASP A 197 -7.76 -8.77 10.93
N HIS A 198 -6.53 -9.19 11.28
CA HIS A 198 -5.32 -8.41 11.07
C HIS A 198 -5.03 -8.10 9.60
N PHE A 199 -5.55 -8.88 8.65
CA PHE A 199 -5.43 -8.55 7.22
C PHE A 199 -5.98 -7.17 6.85
N THR A 200 -6.93 -6.62 7.62
CA THR A 200 -7.44 -5.26 7.39
C THR A 200 -6.40 -4.18 7.67
N GLN A 201 -5.36 -4.48 8.44
CA GLN A 201 -4.26 -3.55 8.72
C GLN A 201 -3.41 -3.27 7.47
N TYR A 202 -3.42 -4.15 6.47
CA TYR A 202 -2.77 -3.88 5.17
C TYR A 202 -3.38 -2.69 4.42
N VAL A 203 -4.62 -2.34 4.76
CA VAL A 203 -5.31 -1.18 4.20
C VAL A 203 -5.58 -0.09 5.25
N GLY A 204 -5.02 -0.26 6.46
CA GLY A 204 -5.10 0.70 7.55
C GLY A 204 -6.51 0.97 8.03
N SER A 205 -7.32 -0.08 8.20
CA SER A 205 -8.73 0.04 8.56
C SER A 205 -9.14 -1.00 9.61
N SER A 206 -10.15 -0.65 10.41
CA SER A 206 -10.73 -1.56 11.41
C SER A 206 -11.50 -2.70 10.73
N PRO A 207 -11.39 -3.97 11.20
CA PRO A 207 -12.17 -5.08 10.68
C PRO A 207 -13.68 -4.91 10.88
N GLU A 208 -14.11 -4.19 11.93
CA GLU A 208 -15.52 -3.90 12.21
C GLU A 208 -16.12 -2.88 11.21
N LEU A 209 -15.32 -1.93 10.75
CA LEU A 209 -15.75 -0.87 9.84
C LEU A 209 -15.50 -1.20 8.37
N SER A 210 -14.64 -2.16 8.08
CA SER A 210 -14.24 -2.55 6.73
C SER A 210 -15.29 -3.45 6.06
N PRO A 211 -15.60 -3.26 4.76
CA PRO A 211 -16.57 -4.09 4.05
C PRO A 211 -16.02 -5.51 3.83
N ALA A 212 -16.92 -6.50 3.84
CA ALA A 212 -16.62 -7.93 3.71
C ALA A 212 -15.75 -8.31 2.50
N VAL A 213 -15.83 -7.55 1.41
CA VAL A 213 -15.00 -7.80 0.21
C VAL A 213 -13.50 -7.78 0.51
N LEU A 214 -13.05 -7.09 1.57
CA LEU A 214 -11.64 -7.08 1.99
C LEU A 214 -11.19 -8.41 2.61
N CYS A 215 -12.09 -9.34 2.92
CA CYS A 215 -11.70 -10.72 3.24
C CYS A 215 -10.92 -11.39 2.08
N SER A 216 -11.03 -10.88 0.84
CA SER A 216 -10.24 -11.36 -0.30
C SER A 216 -8.73 -11.26 -0.08
N ILE A 217 -8.25 -10.37 0.80
CA ILE A 217 -6.83 -10.19 1.11
C ILE A 217 -6.22 -11.49 1.63
N ALA A 218 -6.95 -12.26 2.44
CA ALA A 218 -6.46 -13.52 2.97
C ALA A 218 -6.12 -14.52 1.84
N HIS A 219 -7.00 -14.66 0.83
CA HIS A 219 -6.71 -15.51 -0.33
C HIS A 219 -5.53 -14.98 -1.14
N MET A 220 -5.50 -13.68 -1.44
CA MET A 220 -4.41 -13.08 -2.21
C MET A 220 -3.04 -13.38 -1.61
N GLN A 221 -2.93 -13.37 -0.29
CA GLN A 221 -1.69 -13.66 0.39
C GLN A 221 -1.40 -15.16 0.45
N THR A 222 -2.39 -16.01 0.79
CA THR A 222 -2.18 -17.44 0.91
C THR A 222 -1.97 -18.12 -0.44
N ASP A 223 -2.50 -17.56 -1.54
CA ASP A 223 -2.32 -18.09 -2.90
C ASP A 223 -0.92 -17.77 -3.45
N GLU A 224 -0.53 -16.49 -3.47
CA GLU A 224 0.76 -16.06 -4.03
C GLU A 224 1.90 -16.00 -3.01
N GLY A 225 1.62 -16.03 -1.71
CA GLY A 225 2.61 -15.99 -0.63
C GLY A 225 3.12 -14.60 -0.28
N ILE A 226 4.02 -14.58 0.71
CA ILE A 226 4.81 -13.42 1.10
C ILE A 226 6.24 -13.58 0.59
N TRP A 227 6.75 -12.53 -0.02
CA TRP A 227 8.07 -12.51 -0.64
C TRP A 227 8.96 -11.44 -0.03
N TYR A 228 10.23 -11.76 0.08
CA TYR A 228 11.28 -10.81 0.41
C TYR A 228 12.16 -10.56 -0.82
N PRO A 229 12.24 -9.33 -1.33
CA PRO A 229 13.20 -9.00 -2.37
C PRO A 229 14.59 -8.85 -1.72
N MET A 230 15.58 -9.59 -2.22
CA MET A 230 16.96 -9.43 -1.76
C MET A 230 17.43 -7.99 -1.99
N GLY A 231 18.02 -7.40 -0.95
CA GLY A 231 18.27 -5.96 -0.91
C GLY A 231 17.17 -5.14 -0.24
N GLY A 232 16.15 -5.80 0.36
CA GLY A 232 14.99 -5.17 0.99
C GLY A 232 13.94 -4.68 0.01
N THR A 233 12.85 -4.14 0.51
CA THR A 233 11.74 -3.66 -0.32
C THR A 233 12.13 -2.47 -1.20
N ARG A 234 13.23 -1.79 -0.88
CA ARG A 234 13.85 -0.75 -1.72
C ARG A 234 14.27 -1.28 -3.10
N ALA A 235 14.57 -2.56 -3.24
CA ALA A 235 14.90 -3.18 -4.51
C ALA A 235 13.77 -3.07 -5.54
N VAL A 236 12.51 -3.07 -5.10
CA VAL A 236 11.33 -2.96 -5.99
C VAL A 236 11.31 -1.64 -6.77
N PRO A 237 11.33 -0.44 -6.13
CA PRO A 237 11.38 0.80 -6.89
C PRO A 237 12.68 0.95 -7.69
N LEU A 238 13.82 0.43 -7.24
CA LEU A 238 15.06 0.46 -8.01
C LEU A 238 14.95 -0.35 -9.31
N ALA A 239 14.31 -1.52 -9.27
CA ALA A 239 14.01 -2.31 -10.47
C ALA A 239 13.11 -1.55 -11.46
N LEU A 240 12.09 -0.85 -10.96
CA LEU A 240 11.22 -0.02 -11.79
C LEU A 240 11.93 1.21 -12.35
N VAL A 241 12.81 1.85 -11.59
CA VAL A 241 13.67 2.96 -12.07
C VAL A 241 14.58 2.49 -13.19
N LYS A 242 15.21 1.32 -13.04
CA LYS A 242 16.03 0.70 -14.07
C LYS A 242 15.20 0.45 -15.34
N LEU A 243 14.02 -0.15 -15.22
CA LEU A 243 13.12 -0.40 -16.34
C LEU A 243 12.68 0.91 -17.01
N ALA A 244 12.27 1.93 -16.23
CA ALA A 244 11.87 3.23 -16.74
C ALA A 244 13.00 3.91 -17.52
N SER A 245 14.24 3.83 -17.02
CA SER A 245 15.44 4.36 -17.71
C SER A 245 15.71 3.64 -19.02
N GLU A 246 15.62 2.30 -19.04
CA GLU A 246 15.76 1.49 -20.28
C GLU A 246 14.68 1.83 -21.33
N LEU A 247 13.49 2.24 -20.88
CA LEU A 247 12.38 2.68 -21.75
C LEU A 247 12.45 4.15 -22.14
N GLY A 248 13.49 4.89 -21.73
CA GLY A 248 13.72 6.29 -22.10
C GLY A 248 12.82 7.29 -21.37
N VAL A 249 12.34 6.96 -20.16
CA VAL A 249 11.62 7.92 -19.33
C VAL A 249 12.56 9.01 -18.82
N ASP A 250 12.17 10.30 -18.95
CA ASP A 250 12.87 11.42 -18.34
C ASP A 250 12.57 11.46 -16.84
N LEU A 251 13.50 10.98 -16.02
CA LEU A 251 13.38 10.92 -14.57
C LEU A 251 14.00 12.17 -13.94
N ARG A 252 13.20 12.95 -13.21
CA ARG A 252 13.61 14.23 -12.58
C ARG A 252 13.46 14.18 -11.06
N PRO A 253 14.36 13.48 -10.32
CA PRO A 253 14.43 13.58 -8.86
C PRO A 253 14.88 14.99 -8.44
N GLY A 254 14.46 15.44 -7.26
CA GLY A 254 14.70 16.80 -6.76
C GLY A 254 13.85 17.89 -7.43
N CYS A 255 12.90 17.50 -8.31
CA CYS A 255 12.01 18.42 -9.01
C CYS A 255 10.58 18.35 -8.45
N GLY A 256 10.30 19.13 -7.41
CA GLY A 256 8.97 19.24 -6.81
C GLY A 256 7.99 19.99 -7.71
N ILE A 257 6.74 19.52 -7.76
CA ILE A 257 5.65 20.18 -8.47
C ILE A 257 4.82 21.01 -7.50
N ARG A 258 4.71 22.30 -7.80
CA ARG A 258 3.91 23.27 -7.05
C ARG A 258 2.45 23.25 -7.46
N ARG A 259 2.16 23.11 -8.77
CA ARG A 259 0.81 23.20 -9.31
C ARG A 259 0.64 22.42 -10.61
N ILE A 260 -0.54 21.82 -10.80
CA ILE A 260 -1.01 21.31 -12.09
C ILE A 260 -1.71 22.46 -12.82
N LEU A 261 -1.27 22.73 -14.04
CA LEU A 261 -1.81 23.81 -14.88
C LEU A 261 -3.03 23.32 -15.66
N THR A 262 -4.07 24.14 -15.71
CA THR A 262 -5.27 23.87 -16.48
C THR A 262 -5.56 25.03 -17.47
N ASP A 263 -6.22 24.71 -18.58
CA ASP A 263 -6.72 25.71 -19.52
C ASP A 263 -8.11 26.25 -19.07
N THR A 264 -8.71 27.09 -19.90
CA THR A 264 -10.03 27.71 -19.67
C THR A 264 -11.17 26.69 -19.61
N SER A 265 -11.00 25.49 -20.18
CA SER A 265 -11.93 24.36 -20.11
C SER A 265 -11.67 23.43 -18.93
N GLU A 266 -10.79 23.82 -18.02
CA GLU A 266 -10.31 23.05 -16.87
C GLU A 266 -9.56 21.74 -17.24
N ARG A 267 -9.06 21.61 -18.46
CA ARG A 267 -8.23 20.50 -18.89
C ARG A 267 -6.80 20.65 -18.34
N ALA A 268 -6.21 19.57 -17.85
CA ALA A 268 -4.80 19.54 -17.47
C ALA A 268 -3.90 19.69 -18.72
N THR A 269 -3.02 20.71 -18.71
CA THR A 269 -2.17 21.08 -19.85
C THR A 269 -0.68 21.12 -19.51
N GLY A 270 -0.31 20.99 -18.24
CA GLY A 270 1.07 21.05 -17.80
C GLY A 270 1.21 21.08 -16.30
N VAL A 271 2.42 21.36 -15.86
CA VAL A 271 2.78 21.54 -14.45
C VAL A 271 3.65 22.78 -14.26
N GLU A 272 3.62 23.34 -13.07
CA GLU A 272 4.54 24.35 -12.59
C GLU A 272 5.39 23.73 -11.47
N THR A 273 6.72 23.78 -11.64
CA THR A 273 7.66 23.29 -10.63
C THR A 273 7.73 24.23 -9.43
N GLU A 274 8.33 23.78 -8.33
CA GLU A 274 8.60 24.62 -7.16
C GLU A 274 9.60 25.76 -7.50
N SER A 275 10.45 25.60 -8.52
CA SER A 275 11.34 26.65 -9.03
C SER A 275 10.64 27.66 -9.97
N GLY A 276 9.35 27.45 -10.29
CA GLY A 276 8.57 28.34 -11.14
C GLY A 276 8.61 28.01 -12.65
N GLU A 277 9.34 26.96 -13.07
CA GLU A 277 9.34 26.49 -14.45
C GLU A 277 7.96 25.94 -14.84
N LYS A 278 7.43 26.36 -15.99
CA LYS A 278 6.17 25.83 -16.55
C LYS A 278 6.49 24.85 -17.67
N ILE A 279 6.01 23.61 -17.51
CA ILE A 279 6.26 22.52 -18.46
C ILE A 279 4.92 22.11 -19.06
N GLU A 280 4.82 22.22 -20.38
CA GLU A 280 3.63 21.81 -21.13
C GLU A 280 3.59 20.29 -21.30
N LEU A 281 2.42 19.69 -21.05
CA LEU A 281 2.20 18.25 -21.07
C LEU A 281 0.93 17.92 -21.85
N ALA A 282 0.88 16.72 -22.43
CA ALA A 282 -0.31 16.18 -23.09
C ALA A 282 -1.39 15.76 -22.07
N ALA A 283 -0.95 15.24 -20.95
CA ALA A 283 -1.76 14.80 -19.81
C ALA A 283 -0.91 14.71 -18.54
N VAL A 284 -1.54 14.61 -17.39
CA VAL A 284 -0.87 14.49 -16.08
C VAL A 284 -1.39 13.27 -15.34
N VAL A 285 -0.47 12.42 -14.86
CA VAL A 285 -0.76 11.38 -13.86
C VAL A 285 -0.27 11.89 -12.50
N SER A 286 -1.16 12.09 -11.54
CA SER A 286 -0.79 12.46 -10.18
C SER A 286 -0.71 11.20 -9.31
N ASN A 287 0.49 10.88 -8.83
CA ASN A 287 0.76 9.88 -7.81
C ASN A 287 0.92 10.51 -6.41
N SER A 288 0.60 11.79 -6.28
CA SER A 288 0.42 12.44 -4.99
C SER A 288 -0.87 11.97 -4.32
N ASP A 289 -0.98 12.15 -3.01
CA ASP A 289 -2.26 11.88 -2.32
C ASP A 289 -3.43 12.55 -3.06
N SER A 290 -4.53 11.81 -3.28
CA SER A 290 -5.65 12.27 -4.12
C SER A 290 -6.35 13.50 -3.53
N VAL A 291 -6.48 13.58 -2.20
CA VAL A 291 -7.07 14.75 -1.53
C VAL A 291 -6.12 15.94 -1.67
N ARG A 292 -4.84 15.71 -1.47
CA ARG A 292 -3.81 16.74 -1.62
C ARG A 292 -3.69 17.21 -3.07
N THR A 293 -3.78 16.32 -4.04
CA THR A 293 -3.81 16.70 -5.47
C THR A 293 -4.87 17.77 -5.72
N HIS A 294 -6.07 17.57 -5.17
CA HIS A 294 -7.17 18.53 -5.36
C HIS A 294 -7.05 19.78 -4.49
N ARG A 295 -6.59 19.68 -3.25
CA ARG A 295 -6.45 20.83 -2.34
C ARG A 295 -5.29 21.74 -2.69
N GLU A 296 -4.13 21.15 -3.02
CA GLU A 296 -2.88 21.88 -3.17
C GLU A 296 -2.46 22.05 -4.63
N LEU A 297 -2.35 20.93 -5.38
CA LEU A 297 -1.82 20.99 -6.75
C LEU A 297 -2.83 21.58 -7.75
N LEU A 298 -4.13 21.53 -7.44
CA LEU A 298 -5.22 22.14 -8.23
C LEU A 298 -5.83 23.36 -7.51
N SER A 299 -5.10 23.95 -6.56
CA SER A 299 -5.59 25.11 -5.82
C SER A 299 -6.00 26.25 -6.76
N GLY A 300 -7.19 26.85 -6.53
CA GLY A 300 -7.77 27.89 -7.38
C GLY A 300 -8.58 27.37 -8.58
N SER A 301 -8.59 26.07 -8.87
CA SER A 301 -9.52 25.48 -9.85
C SER A 301 -10.91 25.23 -9.25
N LYS A 302 -11.94 25.23 -10.11
CA LYS A 302 -13.32 24.86 -9.67
C LYS A 302 -13.41 23.41 -9.21
N ALA A 303 -12.51 22.54 -9.71
CA ALA A 303 -12.46 21.12 -9.37
C ALA A 303 -12.01 20.88 -7.92
N SER A 304 -11.13 21.73 -7.38
CA SER A 304 -10.66 21.62 -5.99
C SER A 304 -11.81 21.50 -4.98
N GLY A 305 -12.84 22.39 -5.11
CA GLY A 305 -14.01 22.35 -4.22
C GLY A 305 -15.03 21.26 -4.53
N LYS A 306 -15.07 20.72 -5.77
CA LYS A 306 -16.04 19.70 -6.18
C LYS A 306 -15.67 18.32 -5.65
N PHE A 307 -14.38 17.98 -5.61
CA PHE A 307 -13.88 16.67 -5.21
C PHE A 307 -14.36 16.29 -3.80
N GLU A 308 -14.18 17.18 -2.82
CA GLU A 308 -14.57 16.92 -1.43
C GLU A 308 -16.07 17.04 -1.16
N LYS A 309 -16.79 17.85 -1.96
CA LYS A 309 -18.25 17.94 -1.86
C LYS A 309 -18.94 16.65 -2.33
N ARG A 310 -18.31 15.90 -3.23
CA ARG A 310 -18.87 14.66 -3.77
C ARG A 310 -18.84 13.52 -2.76
N ARG A 311 -17.79 13.41 -1.97
CA ARG A 311 -17.62 12.42 -0.93
C ARG A 311 -16.69 12.94 0.16
N LYS A 312 -17.10 12.76 1.41
CA LYS A 312 -16.21 12.99 2.56
C LYS A 312 -15.21 11.82 2.62
N TYR A 313 -13.93 12.13 2.49
CA TYR A 313 -12.85 11.17 2.65
C TYR A 313 -12.29 11.26 4.06
N GLU A 314 -12.03 10.10 4.65
CA GLU A 314 -11.38 9.96 5.96
C GLU A 314 -9.96 9.43 5.76
N ALA A 315 -9.01 9.92 6.57
CA ALA A 315 -7.67 9.40 6.59
C ALA A 315 -7.64 7.99 7.23
N ALA A 316 -6.85 7.09 6.68
CA ALA A 316 -6.54 5.81 7.31
C ALA A 316 -5.69 6.01 8.56
N CYS A 317 -5.36 4.93 9.29
CA CYS A 317 -4.44 5.03 10.41
C CYS A 317 -3.04 5.47 9.98
N SER A 318 -2.29 5.94 10.95
CA SER A 318 -0.85 6.19 10.87
C SER A 318 -0.08 5.08 11.60
N GLY A 319 1.16 5.33 11.96
CA GLY A 319 1.96 4.43 12.76
C GLY A 319 3.18 5.09 13.36
N VAL A 320 3.69 4.46 14.41
CA VAL A 320 5.03 4.69 14.93
C VAL A 320 5.90 3.53 14.50
N VAL A 321 7.07 3.83 13.96
CA VAL A 321 8.08 2.82 13.63
C VAL A 321 9.29 3.03 14.50
N LEU A 322 9.79 1.95 15.11
CA LEU A 322 11.10 1.90 15.74
C LEU A 322 12.03 1.11 14.81
N TYR A 323 13.19 1.69 14.51
CA TYR A 323 14.30 1.05 13.81
C TYR A 323 15.37 0.73 14.86
N LEU A 324 15.52 -0.54 15.21
CA LEU A 324 16.44 -0.97 16.27
C LEU A 324 17.54 -1.85 15.68
N GLY A 325 18.79 -1.35 15.70
CA GLY A 325 19.97 -2.14 15.39
C GLY A 325 20.46 -2.84 16.67
N LEU A 326 20.48 -4.17 16.65
CA LEU A 326 20.82 -5.00 17.81
C LEU A 326 22.13 -5.74 17.59
N ASP A 327 22.89 -6.00 18.68
CA ASP A 327 24.04 -6.90 18.68
C ASP A 327 23.66 -8.36 18.98
N LYS A 328 22.36 -8.67 18.96
CA LYS A 328 21.79 -9.99 19.27
C LYS A 328 20.65 -10.32 18.32
N ARG A 329 20.47 -11.62 18.03
CA ARG A 329 19.26 -12.17 17.39
C ARG A 329 18.38 -12.86 18.40
N TYR A 330 17.08 -12.87 18.14
CA TYR A 330 16.07 -13.56 18.93
C TYR A 330 15.59 -14.79 18.14
N GLU A 331 15.97 -15.99 18.60
CA GLU A 331 15.68 -17.25 17.89
C GLU A 331 14.21 -17.59 17.76
N GLN A 332 13.35 -17.03 18.66
CA GLN A 332 11.91 -17.21 18.59
C GLN A 332 11.25 -16.43 17.45
N LEU A 333 11.93 -15.45 16.83
CA LEU A 333 11.41 -14.69 15.71
C LEU A 333 11.56 -15.45 14.40
N VAL A 334 10.64 -15.21 13.49
CA VAL A 334 10.76 -15.47 12.05
C VAL A 334 10.88 -14.13 11.31
N HIS A 335 10.94 -14.14 9.98
CA HIS A 335 11.13 -12.89 9.23
C HIS A 335 10.06 -11.84 9.55
N HIS A 336 8.77 -12.25 9.59
CA HIS A 336 7.66 -11.39 9.97
C HIS A 336 6.96 -11.94 11.21
N ASN A 337 6.69 -11.08 12.17
CA ASN A 337 6.07 -11.45 13.43
C ASN A 337 5.00 -10.43 13.82
N PHE A 338 3.91 -10.90 14.41
CA PHE A 338 2.88 -10.08 15.02
C PHE A 338 2.75 -10.43 16.50
N VAL A 339 3.03 -9.46 17.34
CA VAL A 339 2.85 -9.55 18.79
C VAL A 339 1.52 -8.89 19.11
N PHE A 340 0.47 -9.70 19.23
CA PHE A 340 -0.90 -9.23 19.29
C PHE A 340 -1.25 -8.54 20.61
N SER A 341 -2.13 -7.54 20.54
CA SER A 341 -2.83 -6.99 21.70
C SER A 341 -3.68 -8.05 22.39
N HIS A 342 -3.90 -7.91 23.69
CA HIS A 342 -4.81 -8.78 24.44
C HIS A 342 -6.25 -8.68 23.89
N ASN A 343 -6.68 -7.46 23.55
CA ASN A 343 -8.01 -7.18 23.03
C ASN A 343 -7.95 -6.29 21.78
N ALA A 344 -8.16 -6.91 20.62
CA ALA A 344 -8.14 -6.19 19.33
C ALA A 344 -9.26 -5.13 19.22
N GLU A 345 -10.44 -5.34 19.84
CA GLU A 345 -11.54 -4.38 19.78
C GLU A 345 -11.17 -3.10 20.52
N GLU A 346 -10.53 -3.20 21.69
CA GLU A 346 -10.04 -2.04 22.44
C GLU A 346 -8.93 -1.29 21.70
N GLU A 347 -8.04 -2.02 21.02
CA GLU A 347 -7.00 -1.43 20.17
C GLU A 347 -7.62 -0.63 19.02
N PHE A 348 -8.56 -1.21 18.28
CA PHE A 348 -9.23 -0.53 17.17
C PHE A 348 -10.11 0.63 17.65
N GLU A 349 -10.78 0.51 18.80
CA GLU A 349 -11.54 1.58 19.43
C GLU A 349 -10.63 2.77 19.79
N ALA A 350 -9.45 2.52 20.36
CA ALA A 350 -8.48 3.56 20.68
C ALA A 350 -8.03 4.30 19.41
N ILE A 351 -7.65 3.56 18.37
CA ILE A 351 -7.06 4.12 17.14
C ILE A 351 -8.11 4.90 16.32
N TYR A 352 -9.26 4.28 16.04
CA TYR A 352 -10.20 4.78 15.03
C TYR A 352 -11.31 5.65 15.62
N HIS A 353 -11.77 5.40 16.85
CA HIS A 353 -12.83 6.15 17.49
C HIS A 353 -12.31 7.20 18.48
N LYS A 354 -11.50 6.79 19.45
CA LYS A 354 -10.94 7.72 20.46
C LYS A 354 -9.83 8.61 19.88
N GLY A 355 -9.15 8.15 18.84
CA GLY A 355 -8.06 8.89 18.20
C GLY A 355 -6.83 9.02 19.08
N ILE A 356 -6.53 8.01 19.90
CA ILE A 356 -5.36 7.92 20.77
C ILE A 356 -4.54 6.68 20.43
N PRO A 357 -3.21 6.66 20.66
CA PRO A 357 -2.41 5.46 20.59
C PRO A 357 -2.97 4.38 21.52
N ALA A 358 -3.00 3.13 21.05
CA ALA A 358 -3.53 2.01 21.83
C ALA A 358 -2.66 1.76 23.07
N PRO A 359 -3.24 1.62 24.28
CA PRO A 359 -2.48 1.33 25.49
C PRO A 359 -1.80 -0.05 25.48
N ASP A 360 -2.40 -1.02 24.82
CA ASP A 360 -1.85 -2.36 24.54
C ASP A 360 -1.88 -2.60 23.02
N PRO A 361 -0.82 -2.17 22.28
CA PRO A 361 -0.82 -2.25 20.84
C PRO A 361 -0.40 -3.62 20.32
N THR A 362 -0.91 -3.99 19.14
CA THR A 362 -0.30 -5.00 18.31
C THR A 362 0.99 -4.46 17.70
N CYS A 363 2.12 -5.16 17.92
CA CYS A 363 3.40 -4.81 17.33
C CYS A 363 3.70 -5.73 16.14
N TYR A 364 3.87 -5.16 14.97
CA TYR A 364 4.48 -5.86 13.84
C TYR A 364 6.00 -5.76 13.95
N VAL A 365 6.70 -6.89 13.90
CA VAL A 365 8.16 -6.98 14.01
C VAL A 365 8.71 -7.68 12.77
N CYS A 366 9.52 -6.97 11.99
CA CYS A 366 10.27 -7.55 10.87
C CYS A 366 11.74 -7.76 11.30
N ALA A 367 12.23 -8.99 11.15
CA ALA A 367 13.57 -9.42 11.46
C ALA A 367 14.29 -9.92 10.18
N PRO A 368 14.71 -9.01 9.29
CA PRO A 368 15.18 -9.36 7.96
C PRO A 368 16.52 -10.09 7.95
N SER A 369 17.34 -10.01 9.00
CA SER A 369 18.61 -10.71 9.06
C SER A 369 18.46 -12.24 9.04
N ILE A 370 17.27 -12.76 9.34
CA ILE A 370 16.94 -14.18 9.21
C ILE A 370 17.04 -14.65 7.75
N THR A 371 16.61 -13.80 6.81
CA THR A 371 16.66 -14.09 5.37
C THR A 371 17.90 -13.49 4.71
N GLU A 372 18.31 -12.30 5.11
CA GLU A 372 19.44 -11.57 4.56
C GLU A 372 20.39 -11.13 5.71
N PRO A 373 21.31 -11.97 6.14
CA PRO A 373 22.20 -11.67 7.27
C PRO A 373 23.03 -10.39 7.13
N ALA A 374 23.25 -9.93 5.90
CA ALA A 374 24.04 -8.73 5.61
C ALA A 374 23.36 -7.41 5.99
N VAL A 375 22.09 -7.43 6.43
CA VAL A 375 21.39 -6.20 6.88
C VAL A 375 21.86 -5.69 8.23
N ALA A 376 22.63 -6.50 8.98
CA ALA A 376 23.16 -6.16 10.29
C ALA A 376 24.61 -6.65 10.45
N PRO A 377 25.38 -6.14 11.41
CA PRO A 377 26.66 -6.71 11.80
C PRO A 377 26.55 -8.20 12.18
N PRO A 378 27.64 -8.98 12.08
CA PRO A 378 27.61 -10.42 12.40
C PRO A 378 27.00 -10.71 13.79
N GLY A 379 26.01 -11.59 13.84
CA GLY A 379 25.28 -11.93 15.08
C GLY A 379 24.20 -10.91 15.49
N GLY A 380 24.13 -9.78 14.81
CA GLY A 380 23.15 -8.73 15.05
C GLY A 380 21.85 -8.89 14.26
N GLU A 381 20.91 -7.98 14.52
CA GLU A 381 19.60 -7.88 13.85
C GLU A 381 19.25 -6.43 13.57
N ALA A 382 18.56 -6.18 12.46
CA ALA A 382 17.97 -4.88 12.12
C ALA A 382 16.45 -4.93 12.26
N LEU A 383 15.93 -4.81 13.49
CA LEU A 383 14.49 -4.89 13.73
C LEU A 383 13.76 -3.63 13.25
N TYR A 384 12.72 -3.86 12.43
CA TYR A 384 11.71 -2.88 12.11
C TYR A 384 10.46 -3.21 12.92
N ILE A 385 10.02 -2.30 13.79
CA ILE A 385 8.86 -2.49 14.65
C ILE A 385 7.82 -1.42 14.32
N LEU A 386 6.68 -1.83 13.78
CA LEU A 386 5.56 -0.94 13.46
C LEU A 386 4.41 -1.17 14.43
N VAL A 387 3.90 -0.08 14.96
CA VAL A 387 2.66 -0.06 15.75
C VAL A 387 1.70 0.94 15.10
N HIS A 388 0.48 0.51 14.82
CA HIS A 388 -0.54 1.39 14.28
C HIS A 388 -1.00 2.43 15.31
N THR A 389 -1.19 3.66 14.84
CA THR A 389 -1.66 4.80 15.64
C THR A 389 -2.72 5.56 14.87
N PRO A 390 -3.50 6.42 15.52
CA PRO A 390 -4.35 7.36 14.79
C PRO A 390 -3.53 8.20 13.81
N TYR A 391 -4.16 8.67 12.74
CA TYR A 391 -3.61 9.77 11.96
C TYR A 391 -3.50 11.03 12.84
N LEU A 392 -2.69 12.01 12.41
CA LEU A 392 -2.48 13.24 13.18
C LEU A 392 -3.80 13.92 13.53
N ARG A 393 -4.02 14.11 14.83
CA ARG A 393 -5.15 14.81 15.40
C ARG A 393 -4.68 16.17 15.96
N PRO A 394 -5.54 17.20 15.96
CA PRO A 394 -5.22 18.45 16.61
C PRO A 394 -4.79 18.25 18.08
N GLY A 395 -3.71 18.91 18.49
CA GLY A 395 -3.18 18.85 19.85
C GLY A 395 -2.25 17.66 20.15
N GLN A 396 -2.00 16.75 19.21
CA GLN A 396 -0.99 15.69 19.35
C GLN A 396 0.41 16.26 19.10
N ASP A 397 1.32 16.03 20.04
CA ASP A 397 2.74 16.38 19.96
C ASP A 397 3.58 15.10 20.10
N TRP A 398 3.93 14.50 18.96
CA TRP A 398 4.67 13.24 18.94
C TRP A 398 6.09 13.35 19.50
N SER A 399 6.67 14.54 19.56
CA SER A 399 7.98 14.73 20.21
C SER A 399 7.92 14.46 21.73
N LYS A 400 6.75 14.73 22.34
CA LYS A 400 6.49 14.46 23.77
C LYS A 400 5.89 13.08 24.02
N MET A 401 5.06 12.59 23.09
CA MET A 401 4.35 11.30 23.25
C MET A 401 5.26 10.09 23.02
N LEU A 402 6.21 10.21 22.08
CA LEU A 402 7.04 9.09 21.63
C LEU A 402 7.84 8.40 22.74
N PRO A 403 8.51 9.11 23.70
CA PRO A 403 9.30 8.45 24.75
C PRO A 403 8.45 7.52 25.63
N ASP A 404 7.23 7.92 25.97
CA ASP A 404 6.32 7.10 26.76
C ASP A 404 5.75 5.94 25.94
N TYR A 405 5.38 6.19 24.68
CA TYR A 405 4.85 5.14 23.81
C TYR A 405 5.92 4.10 23.41
N ARG A 406 7.17 4.51 23.22
CA ARG A 406 8.31 3.60 23.08
C ARG A 406 8.38 2.60 24.23
N ARG A 407 8.22 3.10 25.47
CA ARG A 407 8.23 2.23 26.66
C ARG A 407 7.09 1.19 26.64
N VAL A 408 5.89 1.59 26.22
CA VAL A 408 4.75 0.67 26.02
C VAL A 408 5.10 -0.40 24.99
N ILE A 409 5.68 -0.03 23.84
CA ILE A 409 6.08 -0.96 22.78
C ILE A 409 7.12 -1.97 23.29
N LEU A 410 8.19 -1.49 23.94
CA LEU A 410 9.24 -2.39 24.48
C LEU A 410 8.71 -3.31 25.55
N GLN A 411 7.81 -2.83 26.42
CA GLN A 411 7.13 -3.65 27.42
C GLN A 411 6.29 -4.75 26.76
N LYS A 412 5.53 -4.43 25.70
CA LYS A 412 4.73 -5.41 24.95
C LYS A 412 5.61 -6.52 24.36
N LEU A 413 6.72 -6.16 23.74
CA LEU A 413 7.67 -7.12 23.18
C LEU A 413 8.30 -8.01 24.26
N ALA A 414 8.63 -7.42 25.41
CA ALA A 414 9.20 -8.17 26.53
C ALA A 414 8.20 -9.17 27.13
N SER A 415 6.96 -8.73 27.39
CA SER A 415 5.96 -9.55 28.06
C SER A 415 5.36 -10.64 27.16
N THR A 416 5.14 -10.35 25.88
CA THR A 416 4.39 -11.24 24.98
C THR A 416 5.31 -12.03 24.03
N ALA A 417 6.41 -11.43 23.55
CA ALA A 417 7.35 -12.09 22.65
C ALA A 417 8.63 -12.56 23.35
N GLY A 418 8.74 -12.42 24.68
CA GLY A 418 9.88 -12.89 25.47
C GLY A 418 11.18 -12.11 25.24
N MET A 419 11.11 -10.90 24.70
CA MET A 419 12.28 -10.05 24.40
C MET A 419 12.67 -9.19 25.63
N THR A 420 12.87 -9.83 26.78
CA THR A 420 13.01 -9.15 28.09
C THR A 420 14.28 -8.32 28.24
N ASP A 421 15.32 -8.62 27.47
CA ASP A 421 16.62 -7.94 27.49
C ASP A 421 16.83 -7.01 26.27
N LEU A 422 15.76 -6.76 25.48
CA LEU A 422 15.85 -6.02 24.22
C LEU A 422 16.59 -4.68 24.35
N GLU A 423 16.25 -3.90 25.36
CA GLU A 423 16.79 -2.55 25.53
C GLU A 423 18.32 -2.56 25.75
N SER A 424 18.87 -3.58 26.40
CA SER A 424 20.32 -3.70 26.64
C SER A 424 21.12 -4.06 25.38
N HIS A 425 20.44 -4.59 24.36
CA HIS A 425 21.04 -5.01 23.10
C HIS A 425 20.91 -3.97 21.97
N ILE A 426 20.24 -2.84 22.22
CA ILE A 426 20.11 -1.76 21.23
C ILE A 426 21.46 -1.05 21.07
N LYS A 427 22.00 -1.04 19.85
CA LYS A 427 23.23 -0.31 19.45
C LYS A 427 22.93 0.88 18.57
N PHE A 428 21.84 0.80 17.80
CA PHE A 428 21.32 1.89 16.98
C PHE A 428 19.81 2.01 17.19
N GLU A 429 19.32 3.23 17.25
CA GLU A 429 17.88 3.51 17.36
C GLU A 429 17.49 4.72 16.54
N SER A 430 16.41 4.61 15.78
CA SER A 430 15.78 5.71 15.07
C SER A 430 14.28 5.49 15.03
N PHE A 431 13.53 6.54 14.66
CA PHE A 431 12.06 6.52 14.73
C PHE A 431 11.43 7.13 13.48
N LEU A 432 10.19 6.76 13.24
CA LEU A 432 9.29 7.44 12.32
C LEU A 432 7.93 7.59 13.00
N THR A 433 7.51 8.83 13.19
CA THR A 433 6.23 9.18 13.84
C THR A 433 5.18 9.58 12.79
N PRO A 434 3.89 9.68 13.15
CA PRO A 434 2.87 10.27 12.28
C PRO A 434 3.22 11.66 11.76
N GLN A 435 3.93 12.48 12.56
CA GLN A 435 4.41 13.80 12.13
C GLN A 435 5.49 13.66 11.05
N ASP A 436 6.47 12.78 11.24
CA ASP A 436 7.52 12.54 10.24
C ASP A 436 6.94 12.02 8.92
N ILE A 437 5.92 11.14 9.00
CA ILE A 437 5.22 10.60 7.84
C ILE A 437 4.52 11.72 7.07
N HIS A 438 3.82 12.61 7.79
CA HIS A 438 3.16 13.78 7.21
C HIS A 438 4.17 14.69 6.50
N ASP A 439 5.25 15.06 7.18
CA ASP A 439 6.21 16.04 6.67
C ASP A 439 7.04 15.50 5.53
N ARG A 440 7.48 14.23 5.62
CA ARG A 440 8.31 13.57 4.62
C ARG A 440 7.53 13.21 3.35
N TYR A 441 6.36 12.60 3.50
CA TYR A 441 5.60 12.05 2.36
C TYR A 441 4.41 12.91 1.94
N ARG A 442 4.08 13.94 2.73
CA ARG A 442 2.96 14.85 2.50
C ARG A 442 1.64 14.11 2.23
N VAL A 443 1.39 13.04 2.97
CA VAL A 443 0.12 12.31 2.93
C VAL A 443 -0.91 12.97 3.85
N LEU A 444 -2.19 12.73 3.56
CA LEU A 444 -3.29 13.31 4.33
C LEU A 444 -3.15 12.96 5.82
N ASN A 445 -2.96 13.98 6.67
CA ASN A 445 -2.84 13.86 8.13
C ASN A 445 -1.86 12.77 8.61
N GLY A 446 -0.77 12.52 7.87
CA GLY A 446 0.21 11.50 8.24
C GLY A 446 -0.27 10.05 8.08
N ALA A 447 -1.39 9.80 7.41
CA ALA A 447 -1.91 8.45 7.20
C ALA A 447 -0.97 7.59 6.33
N ILE A 448 -0.53 6.44 6.85
CA ILE A 448 0.38 5.54 6.11
C ILE A 448 -0.31 4.99 4.86
N TYR A 449 -1.58 4.64 4.98
CA TYR A 449 -2.37 3.99 3.94
C TYR A 449 -3.27 4.95 3.15
N GLY A 450 -3.12 6.27 3.33
CA GLY A 450 -3.92 7.28 2.63
C GLY A 450 -5.37 7.33 3.12
N LEU A 451 -6.33 6.91 2.30
CA LEU A 451 -7.76 6.98 2.64
C LEU A 451 -8.26 5.69 3.31
N ALA A 452 -9.01 5.82 4.40
CA ALA A 452 -9.64 4.72 5.11
C ALA A 452 -10.59 3.90 4.22
N SER A 453 -10.69 2.61 4.49
CA SER A 453 -11.64 1.70 3.83
C SER A 453 -12.87 1.43 4.71
N HIS A 454 -13.28 2.42 5.50
CA HIS A 454 -14.45 2.35 6.36
C HIS A 454 -15.75 2.51 5.58
N GLY A 455 -16.78 1.80 6.02
CA GLY A 455 -18.13 1.82 5.44
C GLY A 455 -18.47 0.56 4.65
N LYS A 456 -19.44 -0.19 5.17
CA LYS A 456 -19.85 -1.53 4.69
C LYS A 456 -20.32 -1.59 3.24
N TYR A 457 -20.71 -0.44 2.66
CA TYR A 457 -21.21 -0.34 1.28
C TYR A 457 -20.21 0.31 0.32
N ALA A 458 -19.46 1.29 0.78
CA ALA A 458 -18.63 2.13 -0.08
C ALA A 458 -17.15 2.22 0.34
N GLY A 459 -16.75 1.59 1.46
CA GLY A 459 -15.41 1.70 2.01
C GLY A 459 -14.31 1.18 1.08
N ALA A 460 -14.60 0.19 0.25
CA ALA A 460 -13.65 -0.34 -0.72
C ALA A 460 -13.34 0.63 -1.88
N PHE A 461 -14.24 1.58 -2.19
CA PHE A 461 -14.03 2.49 -3.31
C PHE A 461 -13.11 3.65 -2.92
N LYS A 462 -12.08 3.86 -3.73
CA LYS A 462 -11.18 5.02 -3.71
C LYS A 462 -11.50 5.93 -4.90
N PRO A 463 -10.94 7.15 -4.98
CA PRO A 463 -11.05 7.96 -6.20
C PRO A 463 -10.64 7.17 -7.44
N ALA A 464 -11.46 7.23 -8.50
CA ALA A 464 -11.17 6.57 -9.77
C ALA A 464 -9.87 7.09 -10.38
N ASN A 465 -9.18 6.25 -11.15
CA ASN A 465 -7.90 6.62 -11.76
C ASN A 465 -8.07 7.68 -12.87
N ARG A 466 -9.22 7.75 -13.55
CA ARG A 466 -9.56 8.90 -14.41
C ARG A 466 -10.24 9.98 -13.58
N SER A 467 -9.69 11.20 -13.56
CA SER A 467 -10.36 12.33 -12.89
C SER A 467 -11.73 12.59 -13.51
N GLN A 468 -12.75 12.75 -12.67
CA GLN A 468 -14.09 13.11 -13.10
C GLN A 468 -14.28 14.63 -13.30
N ASP A 469 -13.35 15.41 -12.78
CA ASP A 469 -13.44 16.88 -12.74
C ASP A 469 -12.52 17.57 -13.73
N ILE A 470 -11.34 16.98 -13.99
CA ILE A 470 -10.27 17.57 -14.78
C ILE A 470 -9.95 16.62 -15.95
N PRO A 471 -10.39 16.91 -17.18
CA PRO A 471 -9.97 16.17 -18.36
C PRO A 471 -8.44 16.16 -18.48
N GLY A 472 -7.84 15.04 -18.85
CA GLY A 472 -6.39 14.91 -18.98
C GLY A 472 -5.63 14.76 -17.65
N LEU A 473 -6.33 14.68 -16.50
CA LEU A 473 -5.77 14.31 -15.20
C LEU A 473 -6.14 12.88 -14.85
N TYR A 474 -5.15 12.13 -14.39
CA TYR A 474 -5.27 10.76 -13.90
C TYR A 474 -4.68 10.65 -12.50
N LEU A 475 -5.22 9.75 -11.67
CA LEU A 475 -4.79 9.53 -10.30
C LEU A 475 -4.16 8.14 -10.17
N ALA A 476 -3.04 8.05 -9.48
CA ALA A 476 -2.35 6.79 -9.20
C ALA A 476 -1.89 6.73 -7.74
N GLY A 477 -1.49 5.55 -7.28
CA GLY A 477 -0.95 5.33 -5.94
C GLY A 477 -1.99 4.94 -4.90
N GLY A 478 -1.57 4.86 -3.64
CA GLY A 478 -2.35 4.27 -2.55
C GLY A 478 -3.63 5.02 -2.15
N SER A 479 -3.78 6.28 -2.51
CA SER A 479 -5.01 7.07 -2.28
C SER A 479 -5.97 7.08 -3.46
N ALA A 480 -5.61 6.45 -4.59
CA ALA A 480 -6.47 6.22 -5.75
C ALA A 480 -6.85 4.72 -5.83
N HIS A 481 -7.82 4.40 -6.66
CA HIS A 481 -8.25 3.01 -6.89
C HIS A 481 -7.08 2.14 -7.42
N PRO A 482 -6.90 0.88 -6.96
CA PRO A 482 -7.72 0.14 -5.99
C PRO A 482 -7.43 0.47 -4.51
N GLY A 483 -6.35 1.12 -4.17
CA GLY A 483 -6.08 1.57 -2.82
C GLY A 483 -4.64 1.36 -2.34
N PRO A 484 -4.41 1.32 -1.02
CA PRO A 484 -3.08 1.21 -0.41
C PRO A 484 -2.51 -0.23 -0.47
N GLY A 485 -1.23 -0.33 -0.09
CA GLY A 485 -0.41 -1.51 -0.20
C GLY A 485 0.48 -1.48 -1.44
N MET A 486 1.66 -2.11 -1.38
CA MET A 486 2.62 -2.10 -2.50
C MET A 486 1.98 -2.58 -3.81
N PRO A 487 1.35 -3.78 -3.87
CA PRO A 487 0.78 -4.28 -5.12
C PRO A 487 -0.38 -3.42 -5.60
N MET A 488 -1.21 -2.90 -4.69
CA MET A 488 -2.35 -2.06 -5.06
C MET A 488 -1.90 -0.70 -5.60
N ALA A 489 -0.85 -0.10 -5.03
CA ALA A 489 -0.27 1.15 -5.55
C ALA A 489 0.35 0.95 -6.94
N LEU A 490 1.02 -0.18 -7.18
CA LEU A 490 1.56 -0.57 -8.49
C LEU A 490 0.43 -0.78 -9.51
N MET A 491 -0.61 -1.52 -9.13
CA MET A 491 -1.80 -1.75 -9.96
C MET A 491 -2.52 -0.45 -10.26
N SER A 492 -2.64 0.47 -9.28
CA SER A 492 -3.20 1.81 -9.48
C SER A 492 -2.45 2.58 -10.56
N GLY A 493 -1.11 2.49 -10.56
CA GLY A 493 -0.27 3.07 -11.61
C GLY A 493 -0.51 2.45 -12.97
N TRP A 494 -0.61 1.13 -13.04
CA TRP A 494 -0.94 0.40 -14.26
C TRP A 494 -2.32 0.83 -14.82
N ILE A 495 -3.35 0.90 -13.95
CA ILE A 495 -4.71 1.32 -14.35
C ILE A 495 -4.71 2.77 -14.86
N ALA A 496 -4.03 3.69 -14.18
CA ALA A 496 -3.95 5.08 -14.60
C ALA A 496 -3.31 5.20 -16.00
N ALA A 497 -2.24 4.43 -16.25
CA ALA A 497 -1.58 4.36 -17.55
C ALA A 497 -2.50 3.77 -18.64
N ASP A 498 -3.20 2.69 -18.32
CA ASP A 498 -4.12 2.00 -19.24
C ASP A 498 -5.26 2.91 -19.69
N VAL A 499 -5.92 3.57 -18.73
CA VAL A 499 -7.02 4.50 -19.00
C VAL A 499 -6.53 5.71 -19.81
N LEU A 500 -5.35 6.23 -19.50
CA LEU A 500 -4.75 7.32 -20.26
C LEU A 500 -4.46 6.90 -21.71
N ASP A 501 -3.88 5.71 -21.92
CA ASP A 501 -3.59 5.20 -23.27
C ASP A 501 -4.88 4.97 -24.09
N ILE A 502 -5.95 4.44 -23.44
CA ILE A 502 -7.29 4.34 -24.07
C ILE A 502 -7.79 5.72 -24.52
N ASP A 503 -7.71 6.74 -23.66
CA ASP A 503 -8.13 8.10 -23.96
C ASP A 503 -7.27 8.74 -25.07
N ALA A 504 -5.97 8.43 -25.09
CA ALA A 504 -5.08 8.90 -26.15
C ALA A 504 -5.41 8.26 -27.51
N ARG A 505 -5.76 6.98 -27.53
CA ARG A 505 -6.22 6.29 -28.77
C ARG A 505 -7.56 6.82 -29.26
N ALA A 506 -8.43 7.20 -28.35
CA ALA A 506 -9.73 7.81 -28.67
C ALA A 506 -9.65 9.29 -29.08
N GLY A 507 -8.44 9.90 -29.09
CA GLY A 507 -8.24 11.30 -29.42
C GLY A 507 -8.63 12.29 -28.32
N VAL A 508 -8.96 11.79 -27.13
CA VAL A 508 -9.25 12.61 -25.94
C VAL A 508 -7.97 13.25 -25.40
N VAL A 509 -6.83 12.58 -25.56
CA VAL A 509 -5.48 13.08 -25.25
C VAL A 509 -4.65 13.07 -26.54
N THR A 510 -3.90 14.13 -26.82
CA THR A 510 -3.05 14.18 -28.03
C THR A 510 -1.93 13.13 -27.95
N LYS A 511 -1.91 12.23 -28.95
CA LYS A 511 -0.92 11.15 -29.02
C LYS A 511 0.40 11.62 -29.61
N PRO A 512 1.57 11.21 -29.09
CA PRO A 512 2.83 11.35 -29.82
C PRO A 512 2.82 10.48 -31.10
N ALA A 513 3.44 10.97 -32.16
CA ALA A 513 3.73 10.17 -33.35
C ALA A 513 4.62 8.99 -32.93
N ARG A 514 4.23 7.74 -33.29
CA ARG A 514 5.06 6.55 -33.05
C ARG A 514 6.43 6.75 -33.72
N THR A 515 7.50 6.72 -32.94
CA THR A 515 8.81 6.40 -33.46
C THR A 515 8.85 4.89 -33.72
N GLN A 516 8.99 4.48 -34.97
CA GLN A 516 9.28 3.07 -35.28
C GLN A 516 10.64 2.73 -34.63
N PRO A 517 10.78 1.55 -34.01
CA PRO A 517 12.10 1.11 -33.58
C PRO A 517 13.00 0.94 -34.81
N VAL A 518 14.21 1.49 -34.71
CA VAL A 518 15.30 1.28 -35.67
C VAL A 518 15.87 -0.11 -35.48
#